data_164871927b2764b74ada60cd09daa772
#
_entry.id   164871927b2764b74ada60cd09daa772
#
_cell.length_a   1.000
_cell.length_b   1.000
_cell.length_c   1.000
_cell.angle_alpha   90.00
_cell.angle_beta   90.00
_cell.angle_gamma   90.00
#
_symmetry.space_group_name_H-M   'P 1'
#
loop_
_entity.id
_entity.type
_entity.pdbx_description
1 polymer ?
#
loop_
_entity_poly.entity_id
_entity_poly.type
_entity_poly.pdbx_seq_one_letter_code
_entity_poly.pdbx_strand_id
1 'polypeptide(L)'
;MTIGRATYEPGWKWSEHVGRAAGQTHCHVEHLGLVVSGHATAAMQNGSVYDLTAGTLFYIPAEPHDSWVVGDQPYVSLHFIGADKYTK
;
A
#
# COMPACT_ATOMS: atom_id res chain seq x y z
N MET A 1 15.71 -7.53 10.22
CA MET A 1 14.72 -7.03 9.24
C MET A 1 13.34 -7.49 9.63
N THR A 2 12.37 -6.60 9.56
CA THR A 2 10.96 -6.95 9.80
C THR A 2 10.28 -7.19 8.46
N ILE A 3 9.71 -8.37 8.28
CA ILE A 3 8.92 -8.71 7.11
C ILE A 3 7.47 -8.86 7.55
N GLY A 4 6.58 -8.06 6.97
CA GLY A 4 5.18 -8.08 7.33
C GLY A 4 4.30 -8.62 6.23
N ARG A 5 3.20 -9.27 6.60
CA ARG A 5 2.14 -9.64 5.67
C ARG A 5 0.93 -8.78 5.98
N ALA A 6 0.39 -8.13 4.97
CA ALA A 6 -0.76 -7.25 5.10
C ALA A 6 -1.91 -7.75 4.23
N THR A 7 -3.13 -7.69 4.75
CA THR A 7 -4.35 -8.01 4.02
C THR A 7 -5.29 -6.82 4.11
N TYR A 8 -5.73 -6.34 2.96
CA TYR A 8 -6.64 -5.21 2.87
C TYR A 8 -7.92 -5.64 2.15
N GLU A 9 -9.05 -5.32 2.74
CA GLU A 9 -10.35 -5.69 2.20
C GLU A 9 -10.79 -4.78 1.06
N PRO A 10 -11.70 -5.24 0.19
CA PRO A 10 -12.27 -4.36 -0.84
C PRO A 10 -12.82 -3.07 -0.24
N GLY A 11 -12.58 -1.96 -0.90
CA GLY A 11 -12.98 -0.65 -0.43
C GLY A 11 -11.97 0.07 0.45
N TRP A 12 -10.90 -0.62 0.86
CA TRP A 12 -9.86 0.03 1.66
C TRP A 12 -9.12 1.09 0.84
N LYS A 13 -8.90 2.25 1.45
CA LYS A 13 -8.13 3.35 0.89
C LYS A 13 -7.31 3.99 2.01
N TRP A 14 -6.00 4.13 1.79
CA TRP A 14 -5.10 4.61 2.83
C TRP A 14 -5.54 5.96 3.41
N SER A 15 -5.86 6.93 2.53
CA SER A 15 -6.22 8.28 2.97
C SER A 15 -7.50 8.32 3.80
N GLU A 16 -8.41 7.36 3.62
CA GLU A 16 -9.68 7.29 4.35
C GLU A 16 -9.55 6.48 5.65
N HIS A 17 -8.84 5.36 5.60
CA HIS A 17 -8.83 4.37 6.69
C HIS A 17 -7.62 4.48 7.61
N VAL A 18 -6.51 5.03 7.13
CA VAL A 18 -5.31 5.21 7.93
C VAL A 18 -5.00 6.69 8.09
N GLY A 19 -4.94 7.43 6.98
CA GLY A 19 -4.55 8.82 6.97
C GLY A 19 -5.49 9.71 7.77
N ARG A 20 -6.79 9.46 7.69
CA ARG A 20 -7.78 10.24 8.44
C ARG A 20 -7.53 10.16 9.94
N ALA A 21 -7.27 8.96 10.45
CA ALA A 21 -6.99 8.75 11.87
C ALA A 21 -5.67 9.40 12.29
N ALA A 22 -4.70 9.50 11.39
CA ALA A 22 -3.40 10.11 11.64
C ALA A 22 -3.35 11.60 11.29
N GLY A 23 -4.44 12.18 10.74
CA GLY A 23 -4.46 13.56 10.28
C GLY A 23 -3.66 13.79 9.00
N GLN A 24 -3.49 12.78 8.17
CA GLN A 24 -2.67 12.81 6.96
C GLN A 24 -3.51 12.53 5.73
N THR A 25 -3.19 13.20 4.61
CA THR A 25 -3.83 12.95 3.32
C THR A 25 -3.06 11.95 2.46
N HIS A 26 -1.75 11.79 2.74
CA HIS A 26 -0.86 10.92 1.98
C HIS A 26 0.05 10.14 2.90
N CYS A 27 0.42 8.94 2.48
CA CYS A 27 1.42 8.13 3.14
C CYS A 27 2.82 8.60 2.71
N HIS A 28 3.75 8.66 3.66
CA HIS A 28 5.14 9.07 3.41
C HIS A 28 6.12 7.94 3.70
N VAL A 29 5.64 6.72 3.86
CA VAL A 29 6.47 5.56 4.21
C VAL A 29 6.98 4.90 2.94
N GLU A 30 8.29 4.62 2.90
CA GLU A 30 8.89 3.82 1.84
C GLU A 30 8.45 2.37 1.95
N HIS A 31 8.11 1.76 0.83
CA HIS A 31 7.68 0.35 0.78
C HIS A 31 8.48 -0.41 -0.27
N LEU A 32 8.98 -1.58 0.11
CA LEU A 32 9.47 -2.60 -0.82
C LEU A 32 8.70 -3.87 -0.51
N GLY A 33 8.02 -4.43 -1.49
CA GLY A 33 7.17 -5.58 -1.23
C GLY A 33 6.84 -6.41 -2.45
N LEU A 34 6.06 -7.46 -2.20
CA LEU A 34 5.60 -8.40 -3.21
C LEU A 34 4.09 -8.59 -3.06
N VAL A 35 3.35 -8.45 -4.15
CA VAL A 35 1.92 -8.73 -4.14
C VAL A 35 1.69 -10.24 -4.21
N VAL A 36 0.99 -10.78 -3.24
CA VAL A 36 0.64 -12.21 -3.18
C VAL A 36 -0.65 -12.47 -3.95
N SER A 37 -1.68 -11.65 -3.72
CA SER A 37 -2.98 -11.81 -4.39
C SER A 37 -3.74 -10.50 -4.38
N GLY A 38 -4.74 -10.41 -5.26
CA GLY A 38 -5.59 -9.23 -5.37
C GLY A 38 -4.99 -8.16 -6.25
N HIS A 39 -5.57 -6.96 -6.18
CA HIS A 39 -5.18 -5.82 -7.00
C HIS A 39 -5.31 -4.53 -6.19
N ALA A 40 -4.30 -3.70 -6.24
CA ALA A 40 -4.32 -2.37 -5.63
C ALA A 40 -3.68 -1.36 -6.56
N THR A 41 -3.92 -0.10 -6.29
CA THR A 41 -3.28 1.02 -6.99
C THR A 41 -2.56 1.88 -5.98
N ALA A 42 -1.34 2.31 -6.31
CA ALA A 42 -0.62 3.33 -5.57
C ALA A 42 -0.46 4.56 -6.46
N ALA A 43 -0.94 5.71 -5.99
CA ALA A 43 -0.89 6.96 -6.73
C ALA A 43 0.02 7.95 -6.02
N MET A 44 1.09 8.32 -6.69
CA MET A 44 2.04 9.31 -6.16
C MET A 44 1.48 10.72 -6.35
N GLN A 45 1.81 11.62 -5.44
CA GLN A 45 1.38 13.02 -5.54
C GLN A 45 1.90 13.69 -6.81
N ASN A 46 3.06 13.24 -7.33
CA ASN A 46 3.64 13.77 -8.57
C ASN A 46 2.92 13.32 -9.85
N GLY A 47 1.88 12.48 -9.73
CA GLY A 47 1.08 11.99 -10.85
C GLY A 47 1.42 10.59 -11.34
N SER A 48 2.51 9.98 -10.85
CA SER A 48 2.84 8.59 -11.18
C SER A 48 1.85 7.64 -10.53
N VAL A 49 1.42 6.62 -11.28
CA VAL A 49 0.46 5.62 -10.81
C VAL A 49 1.03 4.23 -11.05
N TYR A 50 0.96 3.38 -10.04
CA TYR A 50 1.46 2.02 -10.10
C TYR A 50 0.32 1.03 -9.89
N ASP A 51 0.19 0.06 -10.80
CA ASP A 51 -0.72 -1.06 -10.66
C ASP A 51 -0.01 -2.19 -9.92
N LEU A 52 -0.60 -2.61 -8.81
CA LEU A 52 -0.05 -3.65 -7.94
C LEU A 52 -0.90 -4.90 -8.09
N THR A 53 -0.44 -5.82 -8.94
CA THR A 53 -1.14 -7.08 -9.22
C THR A 53 -0.35 -8.27 -8.71
N ALA A 54 -1.00 -9.42 -8.57
CA ALA A 54 -0.39 -10.64 -8.03
C ALA A 54 0.92 -10.97 -8.76
N GLY A 55 1.97 -11.23 -7.99
CA GLY A 55 3.30 -11.52 -8.51
C GLY A 55 4.18 -10.30 -8.76
N THR A 56 3.65 -9.08 -8.57
CA THR A 56 4.44 -7.85 -8.75
C THR A 56 5.33 -7.60 -7.55
N LEU A 57 6.64 -7.47 -7.80
CA LEU A 57 7.59 -6.95 -6.83
C LEU A 57 7.58 -5.43 -7.01
N PHE A 58 7.29 -4.68 -5.94
CA PHE A 58 7.11 -3.24 -6.05
C PHE A 58 8.02 -2.47 -5.10
N TYR A 59 8.37 -1.26 -5.52
CA TYR A 59 9.05 -0.28 -4.69
C TYR A 59 8.31 1.05 -4.76
N ILE A 60 7.88 1.55 -3.60
CA ILE A 60 7.22 2.85 -3.46
C ILE A 60 8.16 3.73 -2.62
N PRO A 61 8.69 4.82 -3.19
CA PRO A 61 9.58 5.72 -2.42
C PRO A 61 8.83 6.45 -1.32
N ALA A 62 9.57 7.06 -0.39
CA ALA A 62 9.02 7.80 0.75
C ALA A 62 8.42 9.15 0.36
N GLU A 63 8.02 9.32 -0.89
CA GLU A 63 7.33 10.50 -1.38
C GLU A 63 5.83 10.37 -1.11
N PRO A 64 5.09 11.49 -1.02
CA PRO A 64 3.66 11.44 -0.73
C PRO A 64 2.88 10.59 -1.74
N HIS A 65 2.09 9.66 -1.24
CA HIS A 65 1.27 8.78 -2.07
C HIS A 65 0.02 8.33 -1.33
N ASP A 66 -0.98 7.90 -2.10
CA ASP A 66 -2.17 7.24 -1.60
C ASP A 66 -2.24 5.85 -2.23
N SER A 67 -3.02 4.96 -1.67
CA SER A 67 -3.23 3.63 -2.22
C SER A 67 -4.62 3.12 -1.87
N TRP A 68 -5.15 2.25 -2.73
CA TRP A 68 -6.48 1.67 -2.51
C TRP A 68 -6.59 0.31 -3.19
N VAL A 69 -7.50 -0.49 -2.66
CA VAL A 69 -7.82 -1.81 -3.22
C VAL A 69 -8.75 -1.63 -4.42
N VAL A 70 -8.45 -2.35 -5.50
CA VAL A 70 -9.26 -2.35 -6.73
C VAL A 70 -10.03 -3.66 -6.80
N GLY A 71 -11.30 -3.57 -7.17
CA GLY A 71 -12.15 -4.75 -7.34
C GLY A 71 -12.77 -5.25 -6.06
N ASP A 72 -13.25 -6.48 -6.08
CA ASP A 72 -14.04 -7.09 -5.01
C ASP A 72 -13.32 -8.22 -4.26
N GLN A 73 -12.01 -8.36 -4.49
CA GLN A 73 -11.17 -9.36 -3.82
C GLN A 73 -10.24 -8.69 -2.82
N PRO A 74 -9.91 -9.35 -1.69
CA PRO A 74 -8.90 -8.85 -0.79
C PRO A 74 -7.54 -8.73 -1.47
N TYR A 75 -6.77 -7.71 -1.07
CA TYR A 75 -5.41 -7.49 -1.54
C TYR A 75 -4.45 -7.95 -0.45
N VAL A 76 -3.52 -8.85 -0.80
CA VAL A 76 -2.52 -9.39 0.13
C VAL A 76 -1.13 -9.08 -0.38
N SER A 77 -0.29 -8.51 0.47
CA SER A 77 1.09 -8.21 0.11
C SER A 77 2.05 -8.53 1.25
N LEU A 78 3.31 -8.80 0.87
CA LEU A 78 4.43 -8.92 1.80
C LEU A 78 5.23 -7.62 1.72
N HIS A 79 5.65 -7.11 2.87
CA HIS A 79 6.45 -5.89 2.96
C HIS A 79 7.82 -6.21 3.57
N PHE A 80 8.89 -5.84 2.85
CA PHE A 80 10.26 -6.01 3.30
C PHE A 80 10.84 -4.71 3.87
N ILE A 81 10.34 -3.56 3.40
CA ILE A 81 10.63 -2.24 3.96
C ILE A 81 9.28 -1.57 4.27
N GLY A 82 9.18 -0.95 5.43
CA GLY A 82 7.96 -0.27 5.86
C GLY A 82 7.04 -1.11 6.71
N ALA A 83 7.30 -2.41 6.86
CA ALA A 83 6.42 -3.33 7.59
C ALA A 83 6.21 -2.92 9.04
N ASP A 84 7.26 -2.46 9.72
CA ASP A 84 7.22 -2.08 11.13
C ASP A 84 6.36 -0.83 11.38
N LYS A 85 6.09 -0.04 10.34
CA LYS A 85 5.26 1.17 10.45
C LYS A 85 3.88 0.97 9.85
N TYR A 86 3.73 0.00 8.95
CA TYR A 86 2.55 -0.14 8.10
C TYR A 86 1.59 -1.24 8.57
N THR A 87 2.13 -2.31 9.14
CA THR A 87 1.34 -3.49 9.52
C THR A 87 0.96 -3.54 11.00
N LYS A 88 1.25 -2.49 11.72
CA LYS A 88 0.90 -2.42 13.16
C LYS A 88 -0.57 -2.15 13.39
#